data_95d8f5c5cb2bee27a4dc84bb9b790725
#
_entry.id   95d8f5c5cb2bee27a4dc84bb9b790725
#
_cell.length_a   1.000
_cell.length_b   1.000
_cell.length_c   1.000
_cell.angle_alpha   90.00
_cell.angle_beta   90.00
_cell.angle_gamma   90.00
#
_symmetry.space_group_name_H-M   'P 1'
#
loop_
_entity.id
_entity.type
_entity.pdbx_description
1 polymer ?
#
loop_
_entity_poly.entity_id
_entity_poly.type
_entity_poly.pdbx_seq_one_letter_code
_entity_poly.pdbx_strand_id
1 'polypeptide(L)'
;LAETRDNETGNHIRRTQHYVRLMAEHLQLGVYHDLLTPENVHLLHASAPLHDIGKIGIPDIVLLKPSRLTSDEFKLMCTHTTLGRNAIMGAATMLGHNSFLRFAGDIAHTHHEKWDGSGYPQGLKGEAIPLCGRIMAVADIYDALISKRIYKPPFPHSKAVQIITQGDGRTMPDHFDPVILQAFADLHEQFREIALAHIDDPEERQTLNQ
;
A
#
# COMPACT_ATOMS: atom_id res chain seq x y z
N LEU A 1 14.00 0.41 9.79
CA LEU A 1 14.37 1.83 10.05
C LEU A 1 13.21 2.78 9.78
N ALA A 2 12.43 2.65 8.67
CA ALA A 2 11.25 3.50 8.45
C ALA A 2 10.21 3.25 9.55
N GLU A 3 9.87 2.03 9.84
CA GLU A 3 8.92 1.62 10.88
C GLU A 3 9.31 2.00 12.32
N THR A 4 10.60 2.09 12.63
CA THR A 4 11.03 2.52 13.98
C THR A 4 10.74 4.00 14.23
N ARG A 5 10.47 4.77 13.19
CA ARG A 5 10.10 6.19 13.27
C ARG A 5 8.61 6.44 13.10
N ASP A 6 7.90 5.59 12.35
CA ASP A 6 6.45 5.65 12.18
C ASP A 6 5.79 4.67 13.17
N ASN A 7 4.60 4.99 13.66
CA ASN A 7 3.83 4.10 14.54
C ASN A 7 3.26 2.85 13.83
N GLU A 8 3.68 2.62 12.59
CA GLU A 8 3.34 1.39 11.87
C GLU A 8 4.18 0.22 12.38
N THR A 9 3.53 -0.87 12.73
CA THR A 9 4.20 -2.05 13.29
C THR A 9 4.84 -2.91 12.20
N GLY A 10 5.92 -3.67 12.52
CA GLY A 10 6.55 -4.63 11.59
C GLY A 10 5.57 -5.63 10.98
N ASN A 11 4.41 -5.76 11.56
CA ASN A 11 3.34 -6.60 11.05
C ASN A 11 2.60 -5.97 9.85
N HIS A 12 2.51 -4.63 9.76
CA HIS A 12 2.00 -3.94 8.57
C HIS A 12 2.79 -4.33 7.31
N ILE A 13 4.11 -4.25 7.36
CA ILE A 13 4.98 -4.65 6.24
C ILE A 13 4.74 -6.11 5.84
N ARG A 14 4.66 -7.01 6.82
CA ARG A 14 4.41 -8.43 6.53
C ARG A 14 3.05 -8.64 5.90
N ARG A 15 2.01 -8.01 6.43
CA ARG A 15 0.65 -8.14 5.91
C ARG A 15 0.56 -7.59 4.49
N THR A 16 1.00 -6.37 4.25
CA THR A 16 0.95 -5.75 2.90
C THR A 16 1.76 -6.54 1.88
N GLN A 17 2.91 -7.09 2.27
CA GLN A 17 3.72 -7.97 1.44
C GLN A 17 2.94 -9.23 1.01
N HIS A 18 2.22 -9.86 1.93
CA HIS A 18 1.41 -11.04 1.64
C HIS A 18 0.17 -10.70 0.80
N TYR A 19 -0.49 -9.56 1.05
CA TYR A 19 -1.62 -9.10 0.22
C TYR A 19 -1.19 -8.86 -1.22
N VAL A 20 -0.06 -8.17 -1.42
CA VAL A 20 0.51 -7.93 -2.76
C VAL A 20 0.79 -9.23 -3.48
N ARG A 21 1.37 -10.22 -2.80
CA ARG A 21 1.62 -11.54 -3.37
C ARG A 21 0.33 -12.25 -3.77
N LEU A 22 -0.64 -12.34 -2.86
CA LEU A 22 -1.92 -12.98 -3.09
C LEU A 22 -2.64 -12.37 -4.30
N MET A 23 -2.69 -11.03 -4.37
CA MET A 23 -3.28 -10.31 -5.50
C MET A 23 -2.53 -10.60 -6.81
N ALA A 24 -1.21 -10.56 -6.79
CA ALA A 24 -0.39 -10.80 -7.99
C ALA A 24 -0.54 -12.24 -8.51
N GLU A 25 -0.56 -13.24 -7.61
CA GLU A 25 -0.81 -14.66 -7.97
C GLU A 25 -2.19 -14.87 -8.59
N HIS A 26 -3.22 -14.21 -8.08
CA HIS A 26 -4.58 -14.26 -8.65
C HIS A 26 -4.64 -13.58 -10.01
N LEU A 27 -4.12 -12.37 -10.13
CA LEU A 27 -4.13 -11.57 -11.36
C LEU A 27 -3.26 -12.19 -12.47
N GLN A 28 -2.25 -12.97 -12.10
CA GLN A 28 -1.43 -13.74 -13.05
C GLN A 28 -2.25 -14.74 -13.86
N LEU A 29 -3.33 -15.27 -13.30
CA LEU A 29 -4.22 -16.23 -13.97
C LEU A 29 -5.17 -15.57 -14.97
N GLY A 30 -5.21 -14.23 -15.01
CA GLY A 30 -6.13 -13.43 -15.82
C GLY A 30 -5.41 -12.52 -16.83
N VAL A 31 -5.92 -11.31 -16.95
CA VAL A 31 -5.50 -10.32 -17.97
C VAL A 31 -4.07 -9.83 -17.84
N TYR A 32 -3.43 -10.04 -16.70
CA TYR A 32 -2.06 -9.60 -16.43
C TYR A 32 -1.03 -10.73 -16.47
N HIS A 33 -1.36 -11.90 -17.07
CA HIS A 33 -0.46 -13.06 -17.12
C HIS A 33 0.91 -12.75 -17.76
N ASP A 34 0.97 -11.91 -18.77
CA ASP A 34 2.22 -11.52 -19.44
C ASP A 34 3.09 -10.59 -18.57
N LEU A 35 2.47 -9.79 -17.70
CA LEU A 35 3.16 -8.84 -16.83
C LEU A 35 3.54 -9.46 -15.48
N LEU A 36 2.71 -10.36 -14.96
CA LEU A 36 2.87 -11.02 -13.67
C LEU A 36 3.46 -12.43 -13.84
N THR A 37 4.64 -12.52 -14.47
CA THR A 37 5.39 -13.79 -14.48
C THR A 37 5.71 -14.24 -13.05
N PRO A 38 5.98 -15.53 -12.78
CA PRO A 38 6.37 -16.00 -11.44
C PRO A 38 7.54 -15.21 -10.84
N GLU A 39 8.50 -14.80 -11.68
CA GLU A 39 9.62 -13.95 -11.27
C GLU A 39 9.12 -12.55 -10.84
N ASN A 40 8.26 -11.93 -11.63
CA ASN A 40 7.72 -10.61 -11.31
C ASN A 40 6.84 -10.62 -10.05
N VAL A 41 6.06 -11.68 -9.83
CA VAL A 41 5.30 -11.89 -8.58
C VAL A 41 6.24 -11.98 -7.38
N HIS A 42 7.33 -12.72 -7.50
CA HIS A 42 8.35 -12.79 -6.44
C HIS A 42 9.00 -11.43 -6.18
N LEU A 43 9.36 -10.70 -7.23
CA LEU A 43 9.95 -9.36 -7.11
C LEU A 43 8.98 -8.35 -6.50
N LEU A 44 7.70 -8.38 -6.87
CA LEU A 44 6.66 -7.57 -6.27
C LEU A 44 6.54 -7.81 -4.76
N HIS A 45 6.44 -9.08 -4.37
CA HIS A 45 6.41 -9.48 -2.97
C HIS A 45 7.64 -8.97 -2.20
N ALA A 46 8.84 -9.15 -2.76
CA ALA A 46 10.08 -8.71 -2.13
C ALA A 46 10.21 -7.18 -2.04
N SER A 47 9.62 -6.44 -2.99
CA SER A 47 9.73 -4.97 -3.08
C SER A 47 8.68 -4.21 -2.27
N ALA A 48 7.52 -4.81 -2.01
CA ALA A 48 6.41 -4.20 -1.26
C ALA A 48 6.84 -3.56 0.09
N PRO A 49 7.76 -4.15 0.88
CA PRO A 49 8.25 -3.56 2.13
C PRO A 49 8.88 -2.17 1.99
N LEU A 50 9.26 -1.76 0.79
CA LEU A 50 9.96 -0.49 0.56
C LEU A 50 9.02 0.66 0.15
N HIS A 51 7.69 0.44 0.10
CA HIS A 51 6.74 1.47 -0.35
C HIS A 51 6.88 2.79 0.42
N ASP A 52 7.08 2.71 1.71
CA ASP A 52 7.13 3.84 2.64
C ASP A 52 8.55 4.22 3.10
N ILE A 53 9.59 3.70 2.45
CA ILE A 53 10.99 3.99 2.86
C ILE A 53 11.30 5.49 2.92
N GLY A 54 10.65 6.29 2.10
CA GLY A 54 10.83 7.74 2.05
C GLY A 54 10.32 8.49 3.27
N LYS A 55 9.50 7.88 4.13
CA LYS A 55 9.08 8.45 5.42
C LYS A 55 10.28 8.80 6.32
N ILE A 56 11.43 8.17 6.11
CA ILE A 56 12.69 8.53 6.79
C ILE A 56 13.08 9.99 6.55
N GLY A 57 12.75 10.55 5.38
CA GLY A 57 13.03 11.93 5.03
C GLY A 57 12.01 12.96 5.52
N ILE A 58 10.89 12.53 6.13
CA ILE A 58 9.86 13.42 6.65
C ILE A 58 10.24 13.88 8.06
N PRO A 59 10.15 15.20 8.37
CA PRO A 59 10.42 15.72 9.71
C PRO A 59 9.48 15.13 10.78
N ASP A 60 10.00 14.81 11.96
CA ASP A 60 9.23 14.19 13.06
C ASP A 60 8.01 15.01 13.48
N ILE A 61 8.11 16.34 13.42
CA ILE A 61 6.99 17.23 13.74
C ILE A 61 5.76 17.02 12.84
N VAL A 62 5.96 16.49 11.63
CA VAL A 62 4.90 16.13 10.68
C VAL A 62 4.58 14.65 10.77
N LEU A 63 5.60 13.78 10.75
CA LEU A 63 5.44 12.33 10.74
C LEU A 63 4.73 11.83 12.01
N LEU A 64 5.13 12.34 13.17
CA LEU A 64 4.62 11.92 14.50
C LEU A 64 3.57 12.87 15.05
N LYS A 65 3.01 13.76 14.23
CA LYS A 65 2.05 14.76 14.71
C LYS A 65 0.83 14.10 15.33
N PRO A 66 0.52 14.42 16.62
CA PRO A 66 -0.61 13.84 17.32
C PRO A 66 -1.96 14.51 16.98
N SER A 67 -2.16 14.99 15.76
CA SER A 67 -3.40 15.59 15.26
C SER A 67 -3.46 15.52 13.73
N ARG A 68 -4.58 15.90 13.14
CA ARG A 68 -4.68 15.98 11.68
C ARG A 68 -3.63 16.94 11.12
N LEU A 69 -3.02 16.54 10.01
CA LEU A 69 -2.09 17.39 9.27
C LEU A 69 -2.84 18.58 8.67
N THR A 70 -2.23 19.76 8.68
CA THR A 70 -2.67 20.89 7.86
C THR A 70 -2.44 20.59 6.38
N SER A 71 -2.98 21.40 5.49
CA SER A 71 -2.80 21.19 4.04
C SER A 71 -1.31 21.24 3.63
N ASP A 72 -0.51 22.09 4.24
CA ASP A 72 0.92 22.19 3.90
C ASP A 72 1.73 21.04 4.50
N GLU A 73 1.41 20.62 5.72
CA GLU A 73 1.99 19.42 6.32
C GLU A 73 1.62 18.16 5.53
N PHE A 74 0.38 18.07 5.02
CA PHE A 74 -0.03 16.97 4.16
C PHE A 74 0.76 16.96 2.84
N LYS A 75 0.96 18.12 2.20
CA LYS A 75 1.82 18.23 1.01
C LYS A 75 3.25 17.77 1.31
N LEU A 76 3.80 18.16 2.47
CA LEU A 76 5.10 17.70 2.91
C LEU A 76 5.11 16.18 3.14
N MET A 77 4.10 15.62 3.80
CA MET A 77 3.95 14.18 3.96
C MET A 77 3.93 13.44 2.62
N CYS A 78 3.21 13.95 1.61
CA CYS A 78 3.14 13.33 0.28
C CYS A 78 4.51 13.21 -0.40
N THR A 79 5.50 14.02 0.00
CA THR A 79 6.86 13.94 -0.57
C THR A 79 7.59 12.63 -0.24
N HIS A 80 7.12 11.84 0.75
CA HIS A 80 7.76 10.55 1.06
C HIS A 80 7.81 9.63 -0.17
N THR A 81 6.82 9.67 -1.06
CA THR A 81 6.78 8.87 -2.28
C THR A 81 7.96 9.19 -3.20
N THR A 82 8.22 10.47 -3.42
CA THR A 82 9.34 10.95 -4.25
C THR A 82 10.69 10.74 -3.56
N LEU A 83 10.76 10.97 -2.24
CA LEU A 83 11.97 10.73 -1.45
C LEU A 83 12.34 9.25 -1.46
N GLY A 84 11.36 8.35 -1.30
CA GLY A 84 11.55 6.91 -1.35
C GLY A 84 12.07 6.45 -2.72
N ARG A 85 11.40 6.87 -3.80
CA ARG A 85 11.88 6.59 -5.15
C ARG A 85 13.31 7.08 -5.38
N ASN A 86 13.61 8.31 -4.99
CA ASN A 86 14.94 8.89 -5.21
C ASN A 86 16.02 8.13 -4.44
N ALA A 87 15.75 7.71 -3.21
CA ALA A 87 16.67 6.89 -2.42
C ALA A 87 16.92 5.53 -3.07
N ILE A 88 15.87 4.86 -3.55
CA ILE A 88 15.99 3.55 -4.22
C ILE A 88 16.74 3.69 -5.55
N MET A 89 16.43 4.71 -6.36
CA MET A 89 17.09 4.93 -7.64
C MET A 89 18.55 5.38 -7.47
N GLY A 90 18.86 6.12 -6.40
CA GLY A 90 20.25 6.41 -6.01
C GLY A 90 21.03 5.13 -5.71
N ALA A 91 20.44 4.19 -4.97
CA ALA A 91 21.04 2.88 -4.72
C ALA A 91 21.22 2.07 -6.03
N ALA A 92 20.23 2.12 -6.95
CA ALA A 92 20.31 1.47 -8.25
C ALA A 92 21.47 1.99 -9.11
N THR A 93 21.78 3.28 -9.04
CA THR A 93 22.92 3.87 -9.74
C THR A 93 24.26 3.35 -9.20
N MET A 94 24.33 3.07 -7.91
CA MET A 94 25.56 2.55 -7.27
C MET A 94 25.73 1.04 -7.41
N LEU A 95 24.65 0.28 -7.33
CA LEU A 95 24.64 -1.18 -7.29
C LEU A 95 24.36 -1.84 -8.65
N GLY A 96 24.02 -1.04 -9.66
CA GLY A 96 23.50 -1.48 -10.95
C GLY A 96 21.99 -1.61 -10.95
N HIS A 97 21.40 -1.23 -12.08
CA HIS A 97 19.96 -1.35 -12.28
C HIS A 97 19.54 -2.82 -12.35
N ASN A 98 18.53 -3.18 -11.55
CA ASN A 98 17.91 -4.51 -11.58
C ASN A 98 16.39 -4.38 -11.41
N SER A 99 15.69 -5.48 -11.71
CA SER A 99 14.22 -5.50 -11.67
C SER A 99 13.67 -5.26 -10.27
N PHE A 100 14.33 -5.74 -9.21
CA PHE A 100 13.92 -5.51 -7.83
C PHE A 100 13.88 -4.01 -7.48
N LEU A 101 14.98 -3.28 -7.74
CA LEU A 101 15.05 -1.84 -7.45
C LEU A 101 14.07 -1.04 -8.31
N ARG A 102 13.80 -1.48 -9.55
CA ARG A 102 12.79 -0.88 -10.39
C ARG A 102 11.39 -1.04 -9.78
N PHE A 103 10.99 -2.26 -9.42
CA PHE A 103 9.69 -2.50 -8.76
C PHE A 103 9.57 -1.71 -7.45
N ALA A 104 10.60 -1.72 -6.61
CA ALA A 104 10.62 -0.98 -5.36
C ALA A 104 10.46 0.53 -5.58
N GLY A 105 11.16 1.10 -6.56
CA GLY A 105 11.07 2.51 -6.93
C GLY A 105 9.69 2.88 -7.48
N ASP A 106 9.11 2.04 -8.34
CA ASP A 106 7.77 2.25 -8.89
C ASP A 106 6.70 2.16 -7.79
N ILE A 107 6.77 1.16 -6.91
CA ILE A 107 5.86 1.03 -5.76
C ILE A 107 5.97 2.24 -4.85
N ALA A 108 7.18 2.61 -4.41
CA ALA A 108 7.38 3.75 -3.52
C ALA A 108 6.83 5.05 -4.10
N HIS A 109 6.93 5.23 -5.43
CA HIS A 109 6.49 6.46 -6.09
C HIS A 109 5.00 6.51 -6.37
N THR A 110 4.32 5.36 -6.54
CA THR A 110 2.98 5.32 -7.14
C THR A 110 1.89 4.66 -6.31
N HIS A 111 2.20 4.12 -5.12
CA HIS A 111 1.22 3.44 -4.27
C HIS A 111 0.11 4.37 -3.74
N HIS A 112 0.28 5.69 -3.81
CA HIS A 112 -0.73 6.70 -3.49
C HIS A 112 -1.35 7.37 -4.72
N GLU A 113 -0.99 6.94 -5.93
CA GLU A 113 -1.74 7.32 -7.12
C GLU A 113 -3.12 6.66 -7.09
N LYS A 114 -4.10 7.32 -7.70
CA LYS A 114 -5.47 6.84 -7.78
C LYS A 114 -5.89 6.67 -9.23
N TRP A 115 -6.65 5.63 -9.50
CA TRP A 115 -7.09 5.30 -10.86
C TRP A 115 -7.78 6.45 -11.58
N ASP A 116 -8.56 7.26 -10.85
CA ASP A 116 -9.24 8.45 -11.35
C ASP A 116 -8.33 9.65 -11.62
N GLY A 117 -7.05 9.60 -11.18
CA GLY A 117 -6.05 10.66 -11.31
C GLY A 117 -6.05 11.67 -10.16
N SER A 118 -6.84 11.47 -9.11
CA SER A 118 -6.88 12.35 -7.92
C SER A 118 -5.78 12.04 -6.90
N GLY A 119 -4.88 11.09 -7.19
CA GLY A 119 -3.78 10.68 -6.34
C GLY A 119 -2.56 11.58 -6.39
N TYR A 120 -1.47 11.13 -5.79
CA TYR A 120 -0.18 11.83 -5.78
C TYR A 120 0.97 10.82 -5.89
N PRO A 121 2.20 11.26 -6.25
CA PRO A 121 2.68 12.64 -6.39
C PRO A 121 2.49 13.27 -7.78
N GLN A 122 2.17 12.46 -8.81
CA GLN A 122 2.14 12.90 -10.20
C GLN A 122 0.72 13.12 -10.73
N GLY A 123 -0.31 12.58 -10.05
CA GLY A 123 -1.69 12.57 -10.54
C GLY A 123 -1.86 11.67 -11.76
N LEU A 124 -1.15 10.55 -11.78
CA LEU A 124 -1.27 9.55 -12.84
C LEU A 124 -2.69 8.97 -12.85
N LYS A 125 -3.20 8.66 -14.05
CA LYS A 125 -4.55 8.14 -14.23
C LYS A 125 -4.56 6.82 -14.99
N GLY A 126 -5.41 5.89 -14.56
CA GLY A 126 -5.63 4.64 -15.25
C GLY A 126 -4.34 3.82 -15.39
N GLU A 127 -4.11 3.29 -16.57
CA GLU A 127 -2.95 2.45 -16.90
C GLU A 127 -1.61 3.18 -16.90
N ALA A 128 -1.61 4.52 -16.85
CA ALA A 128 -0.37 5.27 -16.63
C ALA A 128 0.25 5.00 -15.25
N ILE A 129 -0.54 4.51 -14.29
CA ILE A 129 -0.04 4.04 -13.00
C ILE A 129 0.57 2.64 -13.20
N PRO A 130 1.84 2.40 -12.84
CA PRO A 130 2.43 1.07 -12.87
C PRO A 130 1.57 0.04 -12.13
N LEU A 131 1.44 -1.17 -12.69
CA LEU A 131 0.60 -2.24 -12.12
C LEU A 131 0.96 -2.54 -10.65
N CYS A 132 2.26 -2.51 -10.31
CA CYS A 132 2.74 -2.73 -8.94
C CYS A 132 2.23 -1.66 -7.96
N GLY A 133 2.13 -0.41 -8.38
CA GLY A 133 1.55 0.67 -7.58
C GLY A 133 0.05 0.50 -7.39
N ARG A 134 -0.68 0.11 -8.45
CA ARG A 134 -2.13 -0.18 -8.38
C ARG A 134 -2.45 -1.31 -7.40
N ILE A 135 -1.67 -2.40 -7.42
CA ILE A 135 -1.81 -3.52 -6.48
C ILE A 135 -1.49 -3.08 -5.05
N MET A 136 -0.39 -2.35 -4.86
CA MET A 136 0.02 -1.88 -3.52
C MET A 136 -1.01 -0.94 -2.91
N ALA A 137 -1.65 -0.07 -3.70
CA ALA A 137 -2.65 0.88 -3.22
C ALA A 137 -3.82 0.19 -2.50
N VAL A 138 -4.34 -0.93 -3.04
CA VAL A 138 -5.42 -1.70 -2.39
C VAL A 138 -4.93 -2.37 -1.12
N ALA A 139 -3.74 -2.96 -1.16
CA ALA A 139 -3.13 -3.65 -0.01
C ALA A 139 -2.90 -2.70 1.16
N ASP A 140 -2.33 -1.52 0.89
CA ASP A 140 -2.05 -0.50 1.90
C ASP A 140 -3.34 0.10 2.49
N ILE A 141 -4.33 0.44 1.66
CA ILE A 141 -5.61 0.97 2.14
C ILE A 141 -6.35 -0.06 3.00
N TYR A 142 -6.40 -1.33 2.59
CA TYR A 142 -7.03 -2.36 3.42
C TYR A 142 -6.37 -2.47 4.78
N ASP A 143 -5.03 -2.55 4.81
CA ASP A 143 -4.28 -2.63 6.06
C ASP A 143 -4.48 -1.41 6.95
N ALA A 144 -4.48 -0.22 6.36
CA ALA A 144 -4.75 1.03 7.05
C ALA A 144 -6.17 1.12 7.66
N LEU A 145 -7.14 0.43 7.07
CA LEU A 145 -8.52 0.39 7.59
C LEU A 145 -8.66 -0.54 8.78
N ILE A 146 -8.01 -1.69 8.76
CA ILE A 146 -8.11 -2.71 9.81
C ILE A 146 -7.12 -2.52 10.97
N SER A 147 -6.13 -1.64 10.81
CA SER A 147 -5.12 -1.37 11.83
C SER A 147 -5.52 -0.21 12.73
N LYS A 148 -5.19 -0.33 14.01
CA LYS A 148 -5.34 0.72 15.01
C LYS A 148 -4.40 1.88 14.70
N ARG A 149 -4.92 3.09 14.69
CA ARG A 149 -4.13 4.32 14.55
C ARG A 149 -4.38 5.22 15.75
N ILE A 150 -3.45 6.14 16.02
CA ILE A 150 -3.52 7.05 17.20
C ILE A 150 -4.89 7.73 17.33
N TYR A 151 -5.57 8.00 16.20
CA TYR A 151 -6.85 8.75 16.16
C TYR A 151 -8.04 7.94 15.68
N LYS A 152 -7.87 6.62 15.46
CA LYS A 152 -8.94 5.81 14.87
C LYS A 152 -8.84 4.37 15.35
N PRO A 153 -9.90 3.82 15.93
CA PRO A 153 -9.97 2.38 16.19
C PRO A 153 -9.92 1.62 14.85
N PRO A 154 -9.50 0.35 14.87
CA PRO A 154 -9.55 -0.50 13.70
C PRO A 154 -11.00 -0.69 13.26
N PHE A 155 -11.23 -0.83 11.96
CA PHE A 155 -12.53 -1.24 11.43
C PHE A 155 -12.64 -2.76 11.39
N PRO A 156 -13.87 -3.30 11.57
CA PRO A 156 -14.16 -4.69 11.23
C PRO A 156 -13.84 -4.98 9.76
N HIS A 157 -13.50 -6.24 9.47
CA HIS A 157 -13.22 -6.68 8.11
C HIS A 157 -14.35 -6.33 7.13
N SER A 158 -15.59 -6.65 7.50
CA SER A 158 -16.78 -6.35 6.69
C SER A 158 -16.89 -4.86 6.35
N LYS A 159 -16.54 -3.98 7.30
CA LYS A 159 -16.57 -2.53 7.08
C LYS A 159 -15.43 -2.07 6.16
N ALA A 160 -14.23 -2.63 6.29
CA ALA A 160 -13.11 -2.32 5.41
C ALA A 160 -13.42 -2.73 3.96
N VAL A 161 -13.97 -3.92 3.75
CA VAL A 161 -14.45 -4.38 2.43
C VAL A 161 -15.51 -3.44 1.87
N GLN A 162 -16.51 -3.07 2.67
CA GLN A 162 -17.55 -2.12 2.24
C GLN A 162 -16.96 -0.77 1.79
N ILE A 163 -16.00 -0.22 2.55
CA ILE A 163 -15.36 1.06 2.22
C ILE A 163 -14.63 0.97 0.88
N ILE A 164 -13.86 -0.09 0.65
CA ILE A 164 -13.08 -0.27 -0.58
C ILE A 164 -14.00 -0.47 -1.79
N THR A 165 -15.07 -1.28 -1.64
CA THR A 165 -15.92 -1.69 -2.76
C THR A 165 -17.11 -0.75 -3.03
N GLN A 166 -17.56 0.02 -2.03
CA GLN A 166 -18.74 0.88 -2.14
C GLN A 166 -18.45 2.36 -1.86
N GLY A 167 -17.35 2.65 -1.18
CA GLY A 167 -16.94 4.00 -0.81
C GLY A 167 -17.48 4.46 0.55
N ASP A 168 -16.82 5.50 1.08
CA ASP A 168 -17.22 6.23 2.30
C ASP A 168 -17.15 7.76 2.12
N GLY A 169 -16.97 8.23 0.88
CA GLY A 169 -16.75 9.62 0.51
C GLY A 169 -15.29 10.08 0.61
N ARG A 170 -14.41 9.30 1.25
CA ARG A 170 -12.98 9.53 1.32
C ARG A 170 -12.19 8.52 0.51
N THR A 171 -12.53 7.25 0.64
CA THR A 171 -12.09 6.15 -0.22
C THR A 171 -13.24 5.79 -1.13
N MET A 172 -13.01 5.74 -2.43
CA MET A 172 -14.04 5.50 -3.43
C MET A 172 -13.60 4.36 -4.36
N PRO A 173 -14.53 3.56 -4.91
CA PRO A 173 -14.20 2.47 -5.84
C PRO A 173 -13.41 2.93 -7.07
N ASP A 174 -13.68 4.13 -7.58
CA ASP A 174 -13.01 4.74 -8.73
C ASP A 174 -11.58 5.21 -8.44
N HIS A 175 -11.13 5.15 -7.18
CA HIS A 175 -9.72 5.29 -6.83
C HIS A 175 -8.87 4.08 -7.24
N PHE A 176 -9.49 2.93 -7.48
CA PHE A 176 -8.83 1.66 -7.77
C PHE A 176 -9.03 1.22 -9.22
N ASP A 177 -8.04 0.54 -9.76
CA ASP A 177 -8.19 -0.19 -11.02
C ASP A 177 -9.37 -1.18 -10.91
N PRO A 178 -10.35 -1.14 -11.82
CA PRO A 178 -11.53 -2.01 -11.73
C PRO A 178 -11.20 -3.52 -11.69
N VAL A 179 -10.14 -3.94 -12.39
CA VAL A 179 -9.71 -5.35 -12.39
C VAL A 179 -9.11 -5.73 -11.04
N ILE A 180 -8.30 -4.84 -10.45
CA ILE A 180 -7.69 -5.05 -9.14
C ILE A 180 -8.76 -4.97 -8.04
N LEU A 181 -9.72 -4.07 -8.17
CA LEU A 181 -10.85 -3.98 -7.23
C LEU A 181 -11.69 -5.26 -7.24
N GLN A 182 -11.96 -5.83 -8.42
CA GLN A 182 -12.66 -7.11 -8.53
C GLN A 182 -11.84 -8.24 -7.90
N ALA A 183 -10.53 -8.31 -8.17
CA ALA A 183 -9.66 -9.30 -7.55
C ALA A 183 -9.65 -9.17 -6.01
N PHE A 184 -9.66 -7.95 -5.47
CA PHE A 184 -9.81 -7.75 -4.02
C PHE A 184 -11.17 -8.27 -3.52
N ALA A 185 -12.27 -7.99 -4.25
CA ALA A 185 -13.60 -8.48 -3.89
C ALA A 185 -13.68 -10.02 -3.89
N ASP A 186 -12.92 -10.69 -4.76
CA ASP A 186 -12.85 -12.15 -4.81
C ASP A 186 -11.97 -12.76 -3.69
N LEU A 187 -10.98 -11.98 -3.21
CA LEU A 187 -9.93 -12.45 -2.30
C LEU A 187 -10.04 -11.90 -0.87
N HIS A 188 -11.03 -11.06 -0.55
CA HIS A 188 -11.05 -10.33 0.72
C HIS A 188 -11.02 -11.24 1.96
N GLU A 189 -11.58 -12.46 1.90
CA GLU A 189 -11.51 -13.40 3.01
C GLU A 189 -10.08 -13.89 3.24
N GLN A 190 -9.30 -14.15 2.18
CA GLN A 190 -7.88 -14.50 2.30
C GLN A 190 -7.06 -13.31 2.83
N PHE A 191 -7.43 -12.07 2.50
CA PHE A 191 -6.85 -10.88 3.14
C PHE A 191 -7.08 -10.90 4.65
N ARG A 192 -8.31 -11.24 5.10
CA ARG A 192 -8.62 -11.39 6.52
C ARG A 192 -7.78 -12.47 7.19
N GLU A 193 -7.62 -13.62 6.55
CA GLU A 193 -6.79 -14.72 7.06
C GLU A 193 -5.32 -14.29 7.24
N ILE A 194 -4.76 -13.60 6.24
CA ILE A 194 -3.41 -13.03 6.32
C ILE A 194 -3.32 -12.03 7.48
N ALA A 195 -4.30 -11.14 7.62
CA ALA A 195 -4.34 -10.17 8.73
C ALA A 195 -4.32 -10.89 10.08
N LEU A 196 -5.22 -11.86 10.29
CA LEU A 196 -5.32 -12.64 11.53
C LEU A 196 -4.03 -13.41 11.86
N ALA A 197 -3.30 -13.87 10.85
CA ALA A 197 -2.03 -14.56 11.04
C ALA A 197 -0.89 -13.64 11.53
N HIS A 198 -1.02 -12.32 11.30
CA HIS A 198 0.02 -11.32 11.59
C HIS A 198 -0.44 -10.18 12.51
N ILE A 199 -1.55 -10.32 13.22
CA ILE A 199 -2.02 -9.36 14.22
C ILE A 199 -1.60 -9.84 15.62
N ASP A 200 -0.86 -8.98 16.34
CA ASP A 200 -0.46 -9.21 17.72
C ASP A 200 -1.40 -8.48 18.72
N ASP A 201 -2.02 -7.36 18.29
CA ASP A 201 -2.94 -6.60 19.15
C ASP A 201 -4.28 -7.35 19.33
N PRO A 202 -4.68 -7.69 20.59
CA PRO A 202 -5.93 -8.42 20.83
C PRO A 202 -7.18 -7.65 20.43
N GLU A 203 -7.18 -6.30 20.50
CA GLU A 203 -8.30 -5.45 20.10
C GLU A 203 -8.49 -5.47 18.58
N GLU A 204 -7.39 -5.34 17.81
CA GLU A 204 -7.43 -5.48 16.36
C GLU A 204 -7.94 -6.86 15.96
N ARG A 205 -7.43 -7.92 16.59
CA ARG A 205 -7.86 -9.31 16.31
C ARG A 205 -9.35 -9.52 16.60
N GLN A 206 -9.85 -9.00 17.71
CA GLN A 206 -11.26 -9.11 18.07
C GLN A 206 -12.15 -8.34 17.10
N THR A 207 -11.75 -7.14 16.71
CA THR A 207 -12.50 -6.28 15.79
C THR A 207 -12.53 -6.89 14.39
N LEU A 208 -11.42 -7.46 13.92
CA LEU A 208 -11.33 -8.09 12.59
C LEU A 208 -12.24 -9.31 12.43
N ASN A 209 -12.61 -9.96 13.52
CA ASN A 209 -13.51 -11.13 13.54
C ASN A 209 -15.01 -10.76 13.58
N GLN A 210 -15.35 -9.48 13.63
CA GLN A 210 -16.72 -8.96 13.56
C GLN A 210 -17.11 -8.65 12.10
#